data_0df4c56245be1f72f6aa202fccd7ee51
#
_entry.id   0df4c56245be1f72f6aa202fccd7ee51
#
_cell.length_a   1.000
_cell.length_b   1.000
_cell.length_c   1.000
_cell.angle_alpha   90.00
_cell.angle_beta   90.00
_cell.angle_gamma   90.00
#
_symmetry.space_group_name_H-M   'P 1'
#
loop_
_entity.id
_entity.type
_entity.pdbx_description
1 polymer ?
#
loop_
_entity_poly.entity_id
_entity_poly.type
_entity_poly.pdbx_seq_one_letter_code
_entity_poly.pdbx_strand_id
1 'polypeptide(L)'
;SDLINTIIKMKRIWVALLVFSILGGSVSANAISFKRKKSKKKESVEKEKTAYDKLFSSNHSKAEGFITIHKVKEKVYFELPLSMLQRDMLLGSTVTEISDNKNAIIGSKPTEPLHFRFEKLNNKVCLSAVQTNNVGDDNGHRLKAAIEMSNMNAILQVFDISAYNNDSTAVVFDVTDFFVSDNKLMSPFDKYSVNTSGGRKRLTSFQSNKSFIDSFKAFEDNISVRSCLNYTYSLTGGKGKDIKDEPLTAKV
;
A
#
# COMPACT_ATOMS: atom_id res chain seq x y z
N SER A 1 27.96 15.87 33.63
CA SER A 1 27.87 17.16 34.33
C SER A 1 26.65 17.98 33.90
N ASP A 2 26.25 17.91 32.63
CA ASP A 2 25.17 18.77 32.09
C ASP A 2 23.75 18.32 32.42
N LEU A 3 23.55 17.03 32.66
CA LEU A 3 22.21 16.50 33.00
C LEU A 3 21.74 16.91 34.39
N ILE A 4 22.67 17.00 35.34
CA ILE A 4 22.40 17.41 36.73
C ILE A 4 22.03 18.90 36.78
N ASN A 5 22.72 19.73 36.01
CA ASN A 5 22.45 21.17 35.93
C ASN A 5 21.10 21.50 35.31
N THR A 6 20.64 20.68 34.36
CA THR A 6 19.31 20.84 33.71
C THR A 6 18.18 20.51 34.70
N ILE A 7 18.31 19.44 35.49
CA ILE A 7 17.33 19.03 36.50
C ILE A 7 17.22 20.10 37.65
N ILE A 8 18.34 20.69 38.06
CA ILE A 8 18.35 21.74 39.07
C ILE A 8 17.68 23.02 38.55
N LYS A 9 17.85 23.35 37.27
CA LYS A 9 17.22 24.52 36.64
C LYS A 9 15.72 24.38 36.55
N MET A 10 15.20 23.17 36.20
CA MET A 10 13.77 22.89 36.17
C MET A 10 13.09 22.93 37.54
N LYS A 11 13.75 22.43 38.62
CA LYS A 11 13.24 22.54 39.99
C LYS A 11 13.11 23.97 40.50
N ARG A 12 14.01 24.87 40.09
CA ARG A 12 13.96 26.28 40.49
C ARG A 12 12.80 27.06 39.82
N ILE A 13 12.38 26.68 38.62
CA ILE A 13 11.25 27.30 37.90
C ILE A 13 9.93 26.94 38.59
N TRP A 14 9.77 25.69 39.08
CA TRP A 14 8.55 25.25 39.79
C TRP A 14 8.40 25.93 41.18
N VAL A 15 9.47 26.18 41.88
CA VAL A 15 9.43 26.87 43.18
C VAL A 15 9.07 28.35 43.02
N ALA A 16 9.49 29.01 41.94
CA ALA A 16 9.17 30.42 41.68
C ALA A 16 7.67 30.63 41.32
N LEU A 17 6.99 29.63 40.75
CA LEU A 17 5.55 29.70 40.45
C LEU A 17 4.62 29.47 41.68
N LEU A 18 5.14 28.88 42.75
CA LEU A 18 4.38 28.57 43.96
C LEU A 18 4.42 29.71 45.00
N VAL A 19 5.33 30.68 44.87
CA VAL A 19 5.47 31.81 45.85
C VAL A 19 4.63 33.03 45.45
N PHE A 20 4.07 33.08 44.21
CA PHE A 20 3.28 34.24 43.76
C PHE A 20 1.77 34.21 44.12
N SER A 21 1.31 33.18 44.83
CA SER A 21 -0.13 32.99 45.14
C SER A 21 -0.54 33.33 46.58
N ILE A 22 0.34 33.93 47.44
CA ILE A 22 0.05 34.13 48.86
C ILE A 22 0.06 35.62 49.29
N LEU A 23 0.15 36.58 48.40
CA LEU A 23 0.04 37.99 48.74
C LEU A 23 -1.02 38.72 47.92
N GLY A 24 -2.26 38.59 48.30
CA GLY A 24 -3.39 39.35 47.74
C GLY A 24 -4.34 39.79 48.83
N GLY A 25 -4.17 41.01 49.23
CA GLY A 25 -4.96 41.66 50.27
C GLY A 25 -6.43 41.86 49.95
N SER A 26 -7.23 41.88 50.94
CA SER A 26 -8.63 42.20 51.02
C SER A 26 -8.95 43.60 50.48
N VAL A 27 -9.86 43.72 49.52
CA VAL A 27 -10.55 44.97 49.19
C VAL A 27 -12.05 44.72 49.08
N SER A 28 -12.78 45.61 49.76
CA SER A 28 -14.21 45.64 50.03
C SER A 28 -15.14 45.56 48.82
N ALA A 29 -16.28 44.97 49.08
CA ALA A 29 -17.39 44.86 48.16
C ALA A 29 -18.02 46.20 47.79
N ASN A 30 -18.23 46.42 46.48
CA ASN A 30 -19.32 47.25 45.99
C ASN A 30 -20.06 46.47 44.90
N ALA A 31 -21.32 46.17 45.18
CA ALA A 31 -22.19 45.41 44.32
C ALA A 31 -22.59 46.22 43.07
N ILE A 32 -22.09 45.86 41.92
CA ILE A 32 -22.64 46.23 40.62
C ILE A 32 -23.18 44.97 39.97
N SER A 33 -24.51 44.89 39.89
CA SER A 33 -25.27 43.82 39.24
C SER A 33 -25.03 43.87 37.73
N PHE A 34 -24.11 43.06 37.22
CA PHE A 34 -24.00 42.80 35.79
C PHE A 34 -24.75 41.51 35.43
N LYS A 35 -25.87 41.66 34.72
CA LYS A 35 -26.55 40.55 34.05
C LYS A 35 -25.57 39.83 33.11
N ARG A 36 -24.99 38.72 33.56
CA ARG A 36 -24.20 37.81 32.71
C ARG A 36 -25.12 37.11 31.70
N LYS A 37 -25.17 37.61 30.49
CA LYS A 37 -25.56 36.81 29.32
C LYS A 37 -24.58 35.63 29.23
N LYS A 38 -25.02 34.43 29.62
CA LYS A 38 -24.29 33.18 29.34
C LYS A 38 -24.32 32.92 27.85
N SER A 39 -23.36 33.43 27.10
CA SER A 39 -23.05 32.87 25.80
C SER A 39 -22.28 31.58 26.06
N LYS A 40 -22.94 30.44 25.90
CA LYS A 40 -22.26 29.13 25.78
C LYS A 40 -21.50 29.15 24.44
N LYS A 41 -20.27 29.65 24.46
CA LYS A 41 -19.30 29.34 23.41
C LYS A 41 -18.96 27.88 23.59
N LYS A 42 -19.59 27.01 22.78
CA LYS A 42 -19.09 25.67 22.57
C LYS A 42 -17.69 25.85 21.90
N GLU A 43 -16.63 25.71 22.68
CA GLU A 43 -15.34 25.40 22.16
C GLU A 43 -15.48 24.02 21.51
N SER A 44 -15.68 24.03 20.18
CA SER A 44 -15.41 22.86 19.38
C SER A 44 -13.89 22.68 19.42
N VAL A 45 -13.42 21.77 20.24
CA VAL A 45 -12.05 21.23 20.11
C VAL A 45 -12.02 20.61 18.72
N GLU A 46 -11.47 21.34 17.77
CA GLU A 46 -11.22 20.85 16.44
C GLU A 46 -10.18 19.73 16.60
N LYS A 47 -10.64 18.47 16.58
CA LYS A 47 -9.74 17.31 16.63
C LYS A 47 -8.80 17.45 15.45
N GLU A 48 -7.50 17.52 15.74
CA GLU A 48 -6.47 17.54 14.72
C GLU A 48 -6.66 16.30 13.81
N LYS A 49 -6.83 16.54 12.51
CA LYS A 49 -7.05 15.46 11.54
C LYS A 49 -5.85 14.53 11.50
N THR A 50 -6.09 13.25 11.65
CA THR A 50 -5.06 12.21 11.56
C THR A 50 -4.45 12.16 10.14
N ALA A 51 -3.33 11.47 9.97
CA ALA A 51 -2.76 11.23 8.63
C ALA A 51 -3.75 10.47 7.74
N TYR A 52 -4.51 9.55 8.31
CA TYR A 52 -5.59 8.83 7.65
C TYR A 52 -6.70 9.76 7.17
N ASP A 53 -7.21 10.65 8.04
CA ASP A 53 -8.25 11.61 7.68
C ASP A 53 -7.79 12.62 6.62
N LYS A 54 -6.51 12.99 6.64
CA LYS A 54 -5.92 13.86 5.61
C LYS A 54 -5.82 13.15 4.27
N LEU A 55 -5.42 11.88 4.25
CA LEU A 55 -5.30 11.06 3.05
C LEU A 55 -6.65 10.86 2.35
N PHE A 56 -7.70 10.60 3.14
CA PHE A 56 -9.06 10.32 2.66
C PHE A 56 -10.03 11.51 2.84
N SER A 57 -9.51 12.72 2.96
CA SER A 57 -10.33 13.94 3.16
C SER A 57 -11.14 14.36 1.92
N SER A 58 -10.70 14.00 0.73
CA SER A 58 -11.40 14.24 -0.53
C SER A 58 -12.37 13.10 -0.85
N ASN A 59 -13.28 13.34 -1.81
CA ASN A 59 -14.14 12.28 -2.31
C ASN A 59 -13.30 11.11 -2.82
N HIS A 60 -13.49 9.93 -2.23
CA HIS A 60 -12.80 8.70 -2.60
C HIS A 60 -13.79 7.53 -2.70
N SER A 61 -13.49 6.57 -3.56
CA SER A 61 -14.23 5.32 -3.62
C SER A 61 -13.56 4.28 -2.72
N LYS A 62 -14.38 3.45 -2.08
CA LYS A 62 -13.94 2.43 -1.13
C LYS A 62 -14.63 1.09 -1.45
N ALA A 63 -13.89 0.00 -1.37
CA ALA A 63 -14.41 -1.36 -1.37
C ALA A 63 -13.90 -2.07 -0.12
N GLU A 64 -14.83 -2.53 0.73
CA GLU A 64 -14.52 -3.19 2.00
C GLU A 64 -14.53 -4.71 1.84
N GLY A 65 -13.59 -5.39 2.47
CA GLY A 65 -13.47 -6.85 2.42
C GLY A 65 -12.23 -7.35 3.12
N PHE A 66 -11.67 -8.46 2.65
CA PHE A 66 -10.43 -9.07 3.13
C PHE A 66 -9.28 -8.07 3.28
N ILE A 67 -9.10 -7.22 2.29
CA ILE A 67 -8.28 -6.01 2.32
C ILE A 67 -9.22 -4.90 1.85
N THR A 68 -9.26 -3.79 2.57
CA THR A 68 -10.03 -2.65 2.11
C THR A 68 -9.25 -1.87 1.07
N ILE A 69 -9.89 -1.56 -0.06
CA ILE A 69 -9.28 -0.84 -1.17
C ILE A 69 -9.87 0.56 -1.22
N HIS A 70 -9.02 1.58 -1.28
CA HIS A 70 -9.43 2.98 -1.45
C HIS A 70 -8.87 3.52 -2.75
N LYS A 71 -9.66 4.29 -3.50
CA LYS A 71 -9.20 5.04 -4.66
C LYS A 71 -9.39 6.53 -4.40
N VAL A 72 -8.29 7.28 -4.43
CA VAL A 72 -8.26 8.73 -4.30
C VAL A 72 -7.65 9.29 -5.57
N LYS A 73 -8.45 9.93 -6.40
CA LYS A 73 -8.06 10.36 -7.75
C LYS A 73 -7.56 9.16 -8.56
N GLU A 74 -6.30 9.19 -9.02
CA GLU A 74 -5.66 8.11 -9.79
C GLU A 74 -4.92 7.10 -8.91
N LYS A 75 -4.81 7.34 -7.60
CA LYS A 75 -4.08 6.48 -6.68
C LYS A 75 -4.98 5.46 -5.99
N VAL A 76 -4.48 4.24 -5.88
CA VAL A 76 -5.15 3.15 -5.19
C VAL A 76 -4.31 2.74 -3.97
N TYR A 77 -4.99 2.64 -2.83
CA TYR A 77 -4.37 2.29 -1.55
C TYR A 77 -4.99 1.01 -1.03
N PHE A 78 -4.17 0.16 -0.45
CA PHE A 78 -4.62 -0.94 0.38
C PHE A 78 -4.60 -0.51 1.84
N GLU A 79 -5.70 -0.75 2.53
CA GLU A 79 -5.79 -0.75 3.99
C GLU A 79 -5.75 -2.22 4.43
N LEU A 80 -4.56 -2.67 4.83
CA LEU A 80 -4.28 -4.04 5.21
C LEU A 80 -4.38 -4.18 6.73
N PRO A 81 -5.29 -5.02 7.25
CA PRO A 81 -5.32 -5.33 8.67
C PRO A 81 -3.98 -5.90 9.16
N LEU A 82 -3.49 -5.45 10.32
CA LEU A 82 -2.24 -5.95 10.89
C LEU A 82 -2.28 -7.47 11.14
N SER A 83 -3.46 -8.03 11.40
CA SER A 83 -3.68 -9.47 11.55
C SER A 83 -3.44 -10.27 10.26
N MET A 84 -3.37 -9.60 9.10
CA MET A 84 -3.11 -10.21 7.81
C MET A 84 -1.61 -10.23 7.46
N LEU A 85 -0.78 -9.53 8.22
CA LEU A 85 0.67 -9.65 8.09
C LEU A 85 1.12 -11.07 8.39
N GLN A 86 2.14 -11.54 7.69
CA GLN A 86 2.70 -12.91 7.77
C GLN A 86 1.73 -14.03 7.35
N ARG A 87 0.53 -13.72 6.85
CA ARG A 87 -0.39 -14.74 6.33
C ARG A 87 -0.04 -15.08 4.88
N ASP A 88 -0.18 -16.35 4.56
CA ASP A 88 0.00 -16.88 3.21
C ASP A 88 -1.13 -16.42 2.29
N MET A 89 -0.77 -15.89 1.15
CA MET A 89 -1.66 -15.37 0.13
C MET A 89 -1.22 -15.83 -1.26
N LEU A 90 -2.15 -15.86 -2.20
CA LEU A 90 -1.88 -16.14 -3.60
C LEU A 90 -2.22 -14.94 -4.47
N LEU A 91 -1.32 -14.56 -5.35
CA LEU A 91 -1.55 -13.61 -6.42
C LEU A 91 -1.65 -14.36 -7.75
N GLY A 92 -2.80 -14.29 -8.40
CA GLY A 92 -3.02 -14.80 -9.75
C GLY A 92 -3.37 -13.67 -10.70
N SER A 93 -2.88 -13.73 -11.93
CA SER A 93 -3.17 -12.77 -12.99
C SER A 93 -3.90 -13.48 -14.15
N THR A 94 -4.90 -12.81 -14.73
CA THR A 94 -5.69 -13.34 -15.85
C THR A 94 -5.92 -12.23 -16.86
N VAL A 95 -5.67 -12.51 -18.14
CA VAL A 95 -6.00 -11.59 -19.24
C VAL A 95 -7.52 -11.59 -19.44
N THR A 96 -8.17 -10.47 -19.17
CA THR A 96 -9.64 -10.34 -19.29
C THR A 96 -10.07 -9.73 -20.62
N GLU A 97 -9.27 -8.82 -21.17
CA GLU A 97 -9.51 -8.16 -22.45
C GLU A 97 -8.19 -7.85 -23.14
N ILE A 98 -8.18 -7.84 -24.45
CA ILE A 98 -7.00 -7.43 -25.25
C ILE A 98 -7.45 -6.85 -26.58
N SER A 99 -6.77 -5.80 -27.07
CA SER A 99 -7.08 -5.14 -28.33
C SER A 99 -6.67 -5.94 -29.56
N ASP A 100 -5.72 -6.87 -29.44
CA ASP A 100 -5.28 -7.78 -30.51
C ASP A 100 -5.02 -9.19 -29.98
N ASN A 101 -5.92 -10.12 -30.25
CA ASN A 101 -5.90 -11.52 -29.82
C ASN A 101 -4.68 -12.32 -30.35
N LYS A 102 -3.93 -11.78 -31.30
CA LYS A 102 -2.65 -12.40 -31.75
C LYS A 102 -1.55 -12.27 -30.71
N ASN A 103 -1.70 -11.35 -29.77
CA ASN A 103 -0.69 -11.05 -28.78
C ASN A 103 -0.89 -11.73 -27.43
N ALA A 104 -2.16 -12.01 -27.04
CA ALA A 104 -2.48 -12.81 -25.87
C ALA A 104 -3.88 -13.41 -26.00
N ILE A 105 -4.16 -14.42 -25.22
CA ILE A 105 -5.45 -15.13 -25.23
C ILE A 105 -6.29 -14.67 -24.03
N ILE A 106 -7.52 -14.23 -24.28
CA ILE A 106 -8.48 -13.88 -23.23
C ILE A 106 -8.77 -15.11 -22.36
N GLY A 107 -8.76 -14.92 -21.04
CA GLY A 107 -8.92 -16.00 -20.06
C GLY A 107 -7.62 -16.74 -19.72
N SER A 108 -6.52 -16.47 -20.44
CA SER A 108 -5.23 -17.07 -20.12
C SER A 108 -4.64 -16.51 -18.84
N LYS A 109 -3.80 -17.33 -18.18
CA LYS A 109 -2.98 -16.97 -17.02
C LYS A 109 -1.51 -17.07 -17.43
N PRO A 110 -0.94 -16.00 -18.01
CA PRO A 110 0.40 -16.03 -18.58
C PRO A 110 1.52 -16.24 -17.54
N THR A 111 1.21 -15.91 -16.28
CA THR A 111 2.14 -16.04 -15.15
C THR A 111 1.65 -17.09 -14.17
N GLU A 112 2.59 -17.84 -13.59
CA GLU A 112 2.27 -18.75 -12.49
C GLU A 112 1.76 -17.99 -11.27
N PRO A 113 0.78 -18.55 -10.51
CA PRO A 113 0.36 -17.95 -9.25
C PRO A 113 1.53 -17.78 -8.29
N LEU A 114 1.65 -16.59 -7.73
CA LEU A 114 2.68 -16.27 -6.75
C LEU A 114 2.17 -16.56 -5.34
N HIS A 115 2.87 -17.42 -4.60
CA HIS A 115 2.70 -17.56 -3.16
C HIS A 115 3.52 -16.49 -2.44
N PHE A 116 2.87 -15.64 -1.65
CA PHE A 116 3.50 -14.50 -1.02
C PHE A 116 2.93 -14.19 0.36
N ARG A 117 3.64 -13.31 1.09
CA ARG A 117 3.20 -12.70 2.35
C ARG A 117 3.43 -11.20 2.32
N PHE A 118 2.59 -10.47 3.03
CA PHE A 118 2.93 -9.12 3.44
C PHE A 118 3.67 -9.15 4.76
N GLU A 119 4.82 -8.50 4.81
CA GLU A 119 5.68 -8.39 6.00
C GLU A 119 5.88 -6.91 6.32
N LYS A 120 5.83 -6.56 7.61
CA LYS A 120 6.14 -5.19 8.04
C LYS A 120 7.59 -5.12 8.49
N LEU A 121 8.40 -4.35 7.78
CA LEU A 121 9.79 -4.08 8.11
C LEU A 121 9.95 -2.57 8.36
N ASN A 122 10.23 -2.20 9.62
CA ASN A 122 10.27 -0.79 10.03
C ASN A 122 8.96 -0.04 9.68
N ASN A 123 9.07 1.02 8.88
CA ASN A 123 7.92 1.81 8.40
C ASN A 123 7.52 1.46 6.96
N LYS A 124 7.71 0.21 6.55
CA LYS A 124 7.40 -0.26 5.20
C LYS A 124 6.63 -1.57 5.26
N VAL A 125 5.80 -1.80 4.24
CA VAL A 125 5.18 -3.11 3.97
C VAL A 125 5.93 -3.72 2.80
N CYS A 126 6.40 -4.93 2.97
CA CYS A 126 7.10 -5.70 1.93
C CYS A 126 6.20 -6.83 1.45
N LEU A 127 6.13 -7.03 0.15
CA LEU A 127 5.57 -8.21 -0.49
C LEU A 127 6.71 -9.18 -0.71
N SER A 128 6.72 -10.30 0.02
CA SER A 128 7.79 -11.30 0.01
C SER A 128 7.29 -12.61 -0.58
N ALA A 129 8.05 -13.18 -1.53
CA ALA A 129 7.75 -14.49 -2.09
C ALA A 129 8.01 -15.59 -1.04
N VAL A 130 7.04 -16.48 -0.83
CA VAL A 130 7.21 -17.64 0.06
C VAL A 130 7.93 -18.76 -0.70
N GLN A 131 9.06 -19.20 -0.16
CA GLN A 131 9.83 -20.33 -0.70
C GLN A 131 9.15 -21.64 -0.25
N THR A 132 8.57 -22.38 -1.20
CA THR A 132 7.91 -23.67 -0.93
C THR A 132 8.82 -24.89 -1.12
N ASN A 133 9.99 -24.69 -1.72
CA ASN A 133 10.85 -25.78 -2.17
C ASN A 133 11.73 -26.41 -1.06
N ASN A 134 11.66 -25.88 0.16
CA ASN A 134 12.52 -26.31 1.26
C ASN A 134 11.70 -26.76 2.49
N VAL A 135 10.65 -27.55 2.26
CA VAL A 135 9.95 -28.23 3.35
C VAL A 135 10.80 -29.43 3.74
N GLY A 136 11.62 -29.26 4.76
CA GLY A 136 12.30 -30.40 5.40
C GLY A 136 11.26 -31.29 6.06
N ASP A 137 11.39 -32.63 5.85
CA ASP A 137 10.57 -33.64 6.51
C ASP A 137 10.69 -33.45 8.03
N ASP A 138 9.59 -33.45 8.76
CA ASP A 138 9.42 -32.85 10.11
C ASP A 138 10.07 -33.66 11.25
N ASN A 139 11.06 -34.50 10.94
CA ASN A 139 11.72 -35.38 11.92
C ASN A 139 12.89 -34.77 12.70
N GLY A 140 13.13 -33.47 12.58
CA GLY A 140 14.20 -32.83 13.33
C GLY A 140 14.05 -31.30 13.49
N HIS A 141 13.65 -30.87 14.68
CA HIS A 141 13.58 -29.43 15.03
C HIS A 141 14.84 -28.62 14.70
N ARG A 142 16.02 -29.27 14.68
CA ARG A 142 17.29 -28.61 14.34
C ARG A 142 17.43 -28.33 12.83
N LEU A 143 16.93 -29.25 12.00
CA LEU A 143 16.96 -29.08 10.54
C LEU A 143 15.98 -27.97 10.12
N LYS A 144 14.79 -27.91 10.72
CA LYS A 144 13.81 -26.85 10.48
C LYS A 144 14.38 -25.48 10.84
N ALA A 145 14.98 -25.31 12.01
CA ALA A 145 15.62 -24.06 12.41
C ALA A 145 16.77 -23.68 11.49
N ALA A 146 17.60 -24.61 11.02
CA ALA A 146 18.67 -24.35 10.07
C ALA A 146 18.14 -23.94 8.70
N ILE A 147 17.05 -24.55 8.22
CA ILE A 147 16.37 -24.20 6.98
C ILE A 147 15.75 -22.80 7.10
N GLU A 148 15.07 -22.48 8.19
CA GLU A 148 14.50 -21.14 8.45
C GLU A 148 15.59 -20.05 8.51
N MET A 149 16.75 -20.34 9.09
CA MET A 149 17.90 -19.41 9.13
C MET A 149 18.59 -19.24 7.78
N SER A 150 18.52 -20.22 6.87
CA SER A 150 19.18 -20.20 5.57
C SER A 150 18.28 -19.71 4.42
N ASN A 151 16.96 -19.70 4.63
CA ASN A 151 15.97 -19.36 3.60
C ASN A 151 15.28 -18.03 3.93
N MET A 152 15.85 -16.95 3.44
CA MET A 152 15.18 -15.65 3.46
C MET A 152 14.20 -15.54 2.29
N ASN A 153 12.97 -15.13 2.57
CA ASN A 153 12.00 -14.82 1.51
C ASN A 153 12.51 -13.69 0.62
N ALA A 154 12.37 -13.83 -0.69
CA ALA A 154 12.73 -12.78 -1.62
C ALA A 154 11.72 -11.64 -1.54
N ILE A 155 12.17 -10.42 -1.23
CA ILE A 155 11.34 -9.22 -1.28
C ILE A 155 11.14 -8.84 -2.76
N LEU A 156 9.89 -8.88 -3.22
CA LEU A 156 9.51 -8.58 -4.59
C LEU A 156 9.10 -7.12 -4.76
N GLN A 157 8.47 -6.54 -3.74
CA GLN A 157 8.02 -5.16 -3.74
C GLN A 157 8.06 -4.57 -2.33
N VAL A 158 8.30 -3.27 -2.25
CA VAL A 158 8.31 -2.51 -0.99
C VAL A 158 7.37 -1.33 -1.15
N PHE A 159 6.51 -1.12 -0.14
CA PHE A 159 5.56 -0.02 -0.08
C PHE A 159 5.83 0.83 1.16
N ASP A 160 5.85 2.14 1.01
CA ASP A 160 5.89 3.06 2.15
C ASP A 160 4.53 3.14 2.83
N ILE A 161 4.50 3.05 4.17
CA ILE A 161 3.26 3.22 4.94
C ILE A 161 2.86 4.70 4.86
N SER A 162 1.72 4.96 4.24
CA SER A 162 1.14 6.31 4.10
C SER A 162 0.42 6.76 5.38
N ALA A 163 -0.27 5.84 6.05
CA ALA A 163 -0.99 6.08 7.30
C ALA A 163 -1.28 4.76 8.03
N TYR A 164 -1.69 4.87 9.28
CA TYR A 164 -2.46 3.85 9.99
C TYR A 164 -3.91 4.29 10.02
N ASN A 165 -4.86 3.34 10.04
CA ASN A 165 -6.25 3.68 10.28
C ASN A 165 -6.45 4.27 11.69
N ASN A 166 -7.61 4.89 11.93
CA ASN A 166 -7.84 5.63 13.18
C ASN A 166 -7.72 4.78 14.44
N ASP A 167 -7.95 3.46 14.33
CA ASP A 167 -7.85 2.51 15.44
C ASP A 167 -6.45 1.84 15.52
N SER A 168 -5.54 2.19 14.62
CA SER A 168 -4.21 1.59 14.49
C SER A 168 -4.21 0.06 14.32
N THR A 169 -5.29 -0.50 13.78
CA THR A 169 -5.46 -1.93 13.52
C THR A 169 -5.10 -2.33 12.09
N ALA A 170 -4.90 -1.36 11.21
CA ALA A 170 -4.53 -1.57 9.81
C ALA A 170 -3.49 -0.55 9.35
N VAL A 171 -2.67 -0.94 8.36
CA VAL A 171 -1.73 -0.07 7.65
C VAL A 171 -2.25 0.27 6.27
N VAL A 172 -2.04 1.52 5.85
CA VAL A 172 -2.44 2.02 4.54
C VAL A 172 -1.20 2.34 3.71
N PHE A 173 -1.14 1.81 2.48
CA PHE A 173 -0.03 2.03 1.56
C PHE A 173 -0.49 2.11 0.11
N ASP A 174 0.23 2.87 -0.71
CA ASP A 174 -0.06 3.08 -2.13
C ASP A 174 0.39 1.85 -2.95
N VAL A 175 -0.52 1.24 -3.70
CA VAL A 175 -0.25 0.07 -4.55
C VAL A 175 -0.38 0.40 -6.05
N THR A 176 -0.57 1.66 -6.40
CA THR A 176 -0.82 2.09 -7.78
C THR A 176 0.26 1.58 -8.73
N ASP A 177 1.52 1.88 -8.42
CA ASP A 177 2.64 1.51 -9.28
C ASP A 177 2.86 0.00 -9.38
N PHE A 178 2.43 -0.77 -8.37
CA PHE A 178 2.48 -2.23 -8.43
C PHE A 178 1.53 -2.77 -9.50
N PHE A 179 0.32 -2.22 -9.60
CA PHE A 179 -0.70 -2.65 -10.55
C PHE A 179 -0.63 -1.93 -11.91
N VAL A 180 0.07 -0.80 -11.99
CA VAL A 180 0.19 0.02 -13.22
C VAL A 180 1.66 0.12 -13.62
N SER A 181 2.29 -1.03 -13.88
CA SER A 181 3.67 -1.11 -14.35
C SER A 181 3.87 -2.34 -15.22
N ASP A 182 5.02 -2.44 -15.88
CA ASP A 182 5.44 -3.65 -16.60
C ASP A 182 5.94 -4.72 -15.61
N ASN A 183 5.03 -5.12 -14.73
CA ASN A 183 5.34 -6.09 -13.68
C ASN A 183 5.22 -7.50 -14.22
N LYS A 184 6.31 -8.25 -14.15
CA LYS A 184 6.37 -9.64 -14.61
C LYS A 184 5.37 -10.57 -13.91
N LEU A 185 4.95 -10.24 -12.68
CA LEU A 185 3.97 -11.02 -11.92
C LEU A 185 2.54 -10.91 -12.49
N MET A 186 2.27 -9.88 -13.29
CA MET A 186 0.95 -9.57 -13.86
C MET A 186 1.03 -9.27 -15.35
N SER A 187 2.10 -9.70 -16.03
CA SER A 187 2.27 -9.50 -17.47
C SER A 187 1.12 -10.17 -18.23
N PRO A 188 0.50 -9.48 -19.21
CA PRO A 188 -0.47 -10.10 -20.09
C PRO A 188 0.18 -11.06 -21.11
N PHE A 189 1.51 -11.10 -21.17
CA PHE A 189 2.26 -11.89 -22.13
C PHE A 189 2.89 -13.10 -21.45
N ASP A 190 2.78 -14.26 -22.11
CA ASP A 190 3.53 -15.44 -21.73
C ASP A 190 5.04 -15.15 -21.85
N LYS A 191 5.82 -15.63 -20.89
CA LYS A 191 7.30 -15.55 -20.88
C LYS A 191 7.94 -16.15 -22.14
N TYR A 192 7.26 -17.07 -22.80
CA TYR A 192 7.68 -17.71 -24.05
C TYR A 192 7.23 -16.96 -25.31
N SER A 193 6.37 -15.97 -25.19
CA SER A 193 5.78 -15.24 -26.33
C SER A 193 6.74 -14.27 -27.02
N VAL A 194 7.99 -14.16 -26.56
CA VAL A 194 9.03 -13.34 -27.19
C VAL A 194 9.34 -13.86 -28.61
N ASN A 195 9.26 -15.18 -28.83
CA ASN A 195 9.45 -15.79 -30.15
C ASN A 195 8.08 -16.22 -30.69
N THR A 196 7.65 -15.59 -31.77
CA THR A 196 6.40 -15.97 -32.43
C THR A 196 6.65 -17.11 -33.43
N SER A 197 5.55 -17.78 -33.80
CA SER A 197 5.58 -18.73 -34.92
C SER A 197 6.20 -18.10 -36.17
N GLY A 198 7.10 -18.80 -36.81
CA GLY A 198 7.82 -18.31 -38.02
C GLY A 198 9.13 -17.56 -37.77
N GLY A 199 9.69 -17.64 -36.56
CA GLY A 199 10.99 -17.05 -36.21
C GLY A 199 10.98 -15.53 -36.08
N ARG A 200 9.84 -14.92 -35.90
CA ARG A 200 9.70 -13.47 -35.63
C ARG A 200 9.94 -13.18 -34.17
N LYS A 201 10.64 -12.11 -33.88
CA LYS A 201 10.85 -11.62 -32.52
C LYS A 201 9.84 -10.54 -32.19
N ARG A 202 9.16 -10.69 -31.02
CA ARG A 202 8.29 -9.68 -30.45
C ARG A 202 9.06 -8.84 -29.45
N LEU A 203 8.92 -7.53 -29.57
CA LEU A 203 9.37 -6.56 -28.59
C LEU A 203 8.16 -5.76 -28.12
N THR A 204 8.00 -5.61 -26.81
CA THR A 204 6.94 -4.79 -26.20
C THR A 204 7.56 -3.67 -25.39
N SER A 205 6.94 -2.49 -25.43
CA SER A 205 7.33 -1.33 -24.61
C SER A 205 6.11 -0.82 -23.85
N PHE A 206 6.20 -0.80 -22.53
CA PHE A 206 5.14 -0.36 -21.66
C PHE A 206 4.93 1.16 -21.75
N GLN A 207 3.66 1.58 -21.74
CA GLN A 207 3.23 2.97 -21.83
C GLN A 207 2.56 3.39 -20.51
N SER A 208 3.35 3.81 -19.52
CA SER A 208 2.86 4.15 -18.18
C SER A 208 1.84 5.29 -18.19
N ASN A 209 2.03 6.30 -19.05
CA ASN A 209 1.16 7.46 -19.18
C ASN A 209 -0.23 7.15 -19.78
N LYS A 210 -0.43 5.95 -20.30
CA LYS A 210 -1.71 5.47 -20.86
C LYS A 210 -2.32 4.33 -20.04
N SER A 211 -1.62 3.87 -19.01
CA SER A 211 -2.03 2.74 -18.18
C SER A 211 -2.65 3.22 -16.88
N PHE A 212 -3.67 2.52 -16.39
CA PHE A 212 -4.42 2.90 -15.18
C PHE A 212 -5.15 1.71 -14.57
N ILE A 213 -5.60 1.84 -13.32
CA ILE A 213 -6.48 0.88 -12.68
C ILE A 213 -7.91 1.14 -13.13
N ASP A 214 -8.49 0.19 -13.87
CA ASP A 214 -9.83 0.25 -14.45
C ASP A 214 -10.91 0.06 -13.38
N SER A 215 -10.79 -1.00 -12.57
CA SER A 215 -11.74 -1.31 -11.52
C SER A 215 -11.12 -2.14 -10.41
N PHE A 216 -11.80 -2.17 -9.26
CA PHE A 216 -11.41 -3.04 -8.15
C PHE A 216 -12.65 -3.50 -7.38
N LYS A 217 -12.52 -4.66 -6.73
CA LYS A 217 -13.54 -5.23 -5.84
C LYS A 217 -12.83 -5.88 -4.65
N ALA A 218 -13.47 -5.82 -3.49
CA ALA A 218 -13.05 -6.54 -2.31
C ALA A 218 -14.17 -7.48 -1.86
N PHE A 219 -13.80 -8.67 -1.41
CA PHE A 219 -14.66 -9.73 -0.92
C PHE A 219 -14.17 -10.19 0.45
N GLU A 220 -14.88 -11.08 1.11
CA GLU A 220 -14.53 -11.56 2.45
C GLU A 220 -13.18 -12.30 2.52
N ASP A 221 -12.79 -12.99 1.45
CA ASP A 221 -11.62 -13.85 1.38
C ASP A 221 -10.63 -13.50 0.27
N ASN A 222 -10.97 -12.57 -0.61
CA ASN A 222 -10.12 -12.14 -1.72
C ASN A 222 -10.39 -10.71 -2.17
N ILE A 223 -9.51 -10.21 -3.03
CA ILE A 223 -9.67 -8.95 -3.75
C ILE A 223 -9.44 -9.18 -5.25
N SER A 224 -10.04 -8.33 -6.07
CA SER A 224 -9.79 -8.27 -7.50
C SER A 224 -9.44 -6.84 -7.89
N VAL A 225 -8.32 -6.66 -8.56
CA VAL A 225 -7.91 -5.38 -9.15
C VAL A 225 -7.76 -5.61 -10.64
N ARG A 226 -8.40 -4.78 -11.45
CA ARG A 226 -8.28 -4.82 -12.90
C ARG A 226 -7.46 -3.65 -13.39
N SER A 227 -6.35 -3.95 -14.03
CA SER A 227 -5.45 -2.96 -14.63
C SER A 227 -5.65 -2.90 -16.14
N CYS A 228 -5.76 -1.69 -16.68
CA CYS A 228 -5.69 -1.42 -18.12
C CYS A 228 -4.24 -1.05 -18.46
N LEU A 229 -3.51 -1.99 -19.06
CA LEU A 229 -2.09 -1.87 -19.37
C LEU A 229 -1.92 -1.59 -20.86
N ASN A 230 -1.18 -0.55 -21.19
CA ASN A 230 -0.93 -0.14 -22.57
C ASN A 230 0.52 -0.36 -22.93
N TYR A 231 0.72 -0.88 -24.12
CA TYR A 231 2.02 -1.18 -24.71
C TYR A 231 2.08 -0.68 -26.14
N THR A 232 3.28 -0.53 -26.67
CA THR A 232 3.53 -0.65 -28.10
C THR A 232 4.22 -1.99 -28.36
N TYR A 233 3.96 -2.63 -29.50
CA TYR A 233 4.65 -3.84 -29.88
C TYR A 233 5.22 -3.75 -31.28
N SER A 234 6.36 -4.41 -31.47
CA SER A 234 7.02 -4.55 -32.77
C SER A 234 7.27 -6.03 -33.04
N LEU A 235 7.09 -6.46 -34.28
CA LEU A 235 7.43 -7.78 -34.78
C LEU A 235 8.47 -7.66 -35.88
N THR A 236 9.64 -8.24 -35.64
CA THR A 236 10.76 -8.15 -36.59
C THR A 236 11.33 -9.53 -36.90
N GLY A 237 11.97 -9.66 -38.05
CA GLY A 237 12.61 -10.91 -38.52
C GLY A 237 11.61 -11.94 -39.04
N GLY A 238 12.12 -13.11 -39.48
CA GLY A 238 11.32 -14.19 -40.04
C GLY A 238 10.67 -13.84 -41.39
N LYS A 239 9.60 -14.59 -41.74
CA LYS A 239 8.79 -14.34 -42.93
C LYS A 239 7.63 -13.40 -42.61
N GLY A 240 7.49 -12.32 -43.38
CA GLY A 240 6.40 -11.35 -43.28
C GLY A 240 6.88 -9.92 -43.18
N LYS A 241 5.94 -8.97 -43.29
CA LYS A 241 6.22 -7.54 -43.16
C LYS A 241 6.51 -7.20 -41.72
N ASP A 242 7.54 -6.43 -41.43
CA ASP A 242 7.82 -5.93 -40.10
C ASP A 242 6.68 -5.03 -39.63
N ILE A 243 6.31 -5.19 -38.36
CA ILE A 243 5.38 -4.35 -37.64
C ILE A 243 6.21 -3.52 -36.65
N LYS A 244 5.96 -2.21 -36.59
CA LYS A 244 6.69 -1.31 -35.69
C LYS A 244 5.70 -0.47 -34.90
N ASP A 245 5.92 -0.47 -33.59
CA ASP A 245 5.29 0.42 -32.61
C ASP A 245 3.75 0.47 -32.66
N GLU A 246 3.12 -0.65 -33.00
CA GLU A 246 1.66 -0.76 -32.99
C GLU A 246 1.13 -0.72 -31.56
N PRO A 247 0.03 0.00 -31.31
CA PRO A 247 -0.56 0.09 -29.98
C PRO A 247 -1.22 -1.23 -29.59
N LEU A 248 -1.07 -1.58 -28.31
CA LEU A 248 -1.66 -2.78 -27.73
C LEU A 248 -2.16 -2.45 -26.31
N THR A 249 -3.44 -2.71 -26.07
CA THR A 249 -4.06 -2.55 -24.76
C THR A 249 -4.51 -3.91 -24.23
N ALA A 250 -4.16 -4.21 -22.99
CA ALA A 250 -4.61 -5.40 -22.28
C ALA A 250 -5.22 -5.03 -20.93
N LYS A 251 -6.29 -5.74 -20.53
CA LYS A 251 -6.80 -5.69 -19.15
C LYS A 251 -6.46 -7.00 -18.43
N VAL A 252 -5.86 -6.84 -17.30
CA VAL A 252 -5.38 -7.94 -16.46
C VAL A 252 -5.96 -7.81 -15.05
#